data_a084644a6fcb7c8eff8d95c78d25c792
#
_entry.id   a084644a6fcb7c8eff8d95c78d25c792
#
_cell.length_a   1.000
_cell.length_b   1.000
_cell.length_c   1.000
_cell.angle_alpha   90.00
_cell.angle_beta   90.00
_cell.angle_gamma   90.00
#
_symmetry.space_group_name_H-M   'P 1'
#
loop_
_entity.id
_entity.type
_entity.pdbx_description
1 polymer ?
#
loop_
_entity_poly.entity_id
_entity_poly.type
_entity_poly.pdbx_seq_one_letter_code
_entity_poly.pdbx_strand_id
1 'polypeptide(L)'
;MTQTIIIGLAVFIVVLTVLSVYGVIPALRIVPDNTNFHFMDFRRFSFPISAVLTIIAITLYFVHGLNFGIDFRGGMLLEIQEKSGPADIAKLRTQLGSLGLGDVQLQQFGGPSNVLIRIAEQPGGDAAQQAAIQKVRSSLGEGIEYRRVEVVGPRVSGELLAFGTVGLMLAIVGILIYLWFRFEWQFALGAMVANVHDIVLTIGFMSVTQIDFDLTSIAALLTILGYSLNDTVVIYDRIRELLRRYKKMPMEDLLNASINSTLSRSIITHVTVTLALLALLLFGGKAIHSFTATMMFGVVLVGTYTSIFIAAPMLIYLGVGATRHGEDKPTKP
;
A
#
# COMPACT_ATOMS: atom_id res chain seq x y z
N MET A 1 13.05 -30.54 -4.01
CA MET A 1 13.36 -29.76 -5.20
C MET A 1 13.22 -28.24 -5.00
N THR A 2 12.12 -27.74 -4.45
CA THR A 2 11.90 -26.30 -4.23
C THR A 2 12.91 -25.65 -3.25
N GLN A 3 13.22 -26.29 -2.14
CA GLN A 3 14.21 -25.78 -1.18
C GLN A 3 15.63 -25.66 -1.76
N THR A 4 16.05 -26.65 -2.53
CA THR A 4 17.40 -26.64 -3.17
C THR A 4 17.52 -25.50 -4.18
N ILE A 5 16.45 -25.20 -4.93
CA ILE A 5 16.41 -24.08 -5.88
C ILE A 5 16.48 -22.74 -5.14
N ILE A 6 15.74 -22.58 -4.03
CA ILE A 6 15.73 -21.35 -3.21
C ILE A 6 17.12 -21.10 -2.61
N ILE A 7 17.75 -22.14 -2.03
CA ILE A 7 19.11 -22.04 -1.47
C ILE A 7 20.11 -21.69 -2.58
N GLY A 8 20.03 -22.36 -3.74
CA GLY A 8 20.90 -22.09 -4.89
C GLY A 8 20.77 -20.63 -5.37
N LEU A 9 19.54 -20.10 -5.46
CA LEU A 9 19.27 -18.71 -5.84
C LEU A 9 19.82 -17.73 -4.80
N ALA A 10 19.62 -18.01 -3.52
CA ALA A 10 20.14 -17.17 -2.43
C ALA A 10 21.68 -17.10 -2.46
N VAL A 11 22.34 -18.25 -2.59
CA VAL A 11 23.81 -18.32 -2.73
C VAL A 11 24.29 -17.56 -3.96
N PHE A 12 23.63 -17.73 -5.11
CA PHE A 12 23.94 -17.00 -6.34
C PHE A 12 23.85 -15.49 -6.16
N ILE A 13 22.79 -14.99 -5.52
CA ILE A 13 22.62 -13.55 -5.24
C ILE A 13 23.72 -13.05 -4.31
N VAL A 14 24.05 -13.79 -3.25
CA VAL A 14 25.14 -13.43 -2.33
C VAL A 14 26.48 -13.38 -3.06
N VAL A 15 26.79 -14.35 -3.91
CA VAL A 15 28.03 -14.38 -4.70
C VAL A 15 28.08 -13.20 -5.67
N LEU A 16 26.99 -12.89 -6.38
CA LEU A 16 26.93 -11.72 -7.27
C LEU A 16 27.15 -10.41 -6.49
N THR A 17 26.54 -10.28 -5.32
CA THR A 17 26.70 -9.10 -4.46
C THR A 17 28.15 -8.95 -4.02
N VAL A 18 28.77 -10.02 -3.55
CA VAL A 18 30.19 -10.03 -3.15
C VAL A 18 31.09 -9.66 -4.32
N LEU A 19 30.88 -10.25 -5.50
CA LEU A 19 31.66 -9.95 -6.69
C LEU A 19 31.50 -8.48 -7.15
N SER A 20 30.32 -7.92 -6.98
CA SER A 20 30.06 -6.50 -7.26
C SER A 20 30.77 -5.58 -6.27
N VAL A 21 30.74 -5.91 -4.97
CA VAL A 21 31.42 -5.15 -3.91
C VAL A 21 32.95 -5.12 -4.16
N TYR A 22 33.52 -6.23 -4.60
CA TYR A 22 34.95 -6.30 -4.95
C TYR A 22 35.28 -5.75 -6.35
N GLY A 23 34.32 -5.17 -7.07
CA GLY A 23 34.53 -4.55 -8.38
C GLY A 23 34.80 -5.55 -9.52
N VAL A 24 34.59 -6.84 -9.28
CA VAL A 24 34.75 -7.89 -10.32
C VAL A 24 33.64 -7.83 -11.35
N ILE A 25 32.44 -7.46 -10.91
CA ILE A 25 31.25 -7.25 -11.76
C ILE A 25 30.82 -5.80 -11.59
N PRO A 26 30.57 -5.04 -12.68
CA PRO A 26 30.05 -3.68 -12.56
C PRO A 26 28.70 -3.69 -11.86
N ALA A 27 28.48 -2.76 -10.92
CA ALA A 27 27.20 -2.58 -10.28
C ALA A 27 26.12 -2.36 -11.36
N LEU A 28 25.02 -3.07 -11.25
CA LEU A 28 23.90 -2.94 -12.19
C LEU A 28 23.30 -1.53 -12.06
N ARG A 29 23.56 -0.67 -13.05
CA ARG A 29 22.97 0.68 -13.11
C ARG A 29 21.73 0.61 -13.98
N ILE A 30 20.55 0.59 -13.34
CA ILE A 30 19.26 0.57 -14.05
C ILE A 30 19.01 1.94 -14.71
N VAL A 31 19.48 3.00 -14.08
CA VAL A 31 19.33 4.38 -14.55
C VAL A 31 20.68 5.06 -14.60
N PRO A 32 21.01 5.79 -15.69
CA PRO A 32 22.22 6.59 -15.77
C PRO A 32 22.26 7.65 -14.66
N ASP A 33 23.47 7.93 -14.13
CA ASP A 33 23.65 8.94 -13.07
C ASP A 33 23.36 10.37 -13.56
N ASN A 34 23.40 10.60 -14.89
CA ASN A 34 23.20 11.92 -15.51
C ASN A 34 21.88 11.96 -16.31
N THR A 35 20.76 11.81 -15.63
CA THR A 35 19.44 12.09 -16.25
C THR A 35 19.14 13.57 -16.25
N ASN A 36 18.43 14.05 -17.26
CA ASN A 36 17.99 15.44 -17.36
C ASN A 36 16.53 15.52 -17.83
N PHE A 37 15.64 14.94 -17.02
CA PHE A 37 14.20 15.00 -17.27
C PHE A 37 13.62 16.28 -16.69
N HIS A 38 12.73 16.93 -17.44
CA HIS A 38 12.03 18.14 -17.03
C HIS A 38 10.70 17.79 -16.37
N PHE A 39 10.75 17.29 -15.13
CA PHE A 39 9.57 16.86 -14.37
C PHE A 39 8.58 18.01 -14.09
N MET A 40 9.11 19.22 -13.91
CA MET A 40 8.28 20.37 -13.55
C MET A 40 7.36 20.84 -14.68
N ASP A 41 7.63 20.49 -15.94
CA ASP A 41 6.75 20.77 -17.07
C ASP A 41 5.41 20.05 -16.95
N PHE A 42 5.42 18.87 -16.32
CA PHE A 42 4.23 18.05 -16.10
C PHE A 42 3.34 18.54 -14.95
N ARG A 43 3.77 19.50 -14.13
CA ARG A 43 3.00 19.97 -12.96
C ARG A 43 1.62 20.52 -13.34
N ARG A 44 1.48 21.11 -14.53
CA ARG A 44 0.22 21.66 -15.03
C ARG A 44 -0.84 20.58 -15.29
N PHE A 45 -0.39 19.35 -15.51
CA PHE A 45 -1.25 18.18 -15.72
C PHE A 45 -1.37 17.33 -14.46
N SER A 46 -0.28 17.17 -13.69
CA SER A 46 -0.26 16.30 -12.52
C SER A 46 -1.23 16.73 -11.43
N PHE A 47 -1.31 18.04 -11.12
CA PHE A 47 -2.24 18.53 -10.09
C PHE A 47 -3.72 18.34 -10.48
N PRO A 48 -4.19 18.75 -11.67
CA PRO A 48 -5.57 18.47 -12.10
C PRO A 48 -5.89 16.97 -12.13
N ILE A 49 -4.98 16.13 -12.64
CA ILE A 49 -5.17 14.68 -12.68
C ILE A 49 -5.29 14.13 -11.26
N SER A 50 -4.40 14.52 -10.35
CA SER A 50 -4.46 14.10 -8.95
C SER A 50 -5.72 14.57 -8.24
N ALA A 51 -6.18 15.79 -8.52
CA ALA A 51 -7.44 16.30 -7.97
C ALA A 51 -8.63 15.46 -8.43
N VAL A 52 -8.70 15.16 -9.73
CA VAL A 52 -9.74 14.30 -10.31
C VAL A 52 -9.68 12.89 -9.72
N LEU A 53 -8.49 12.26 -9.65
CA LEU A 53 -8.32 10.94 -9.06
C LEU A 53 -8.73 10.92 -7.58
N THR A 54 -8.38 11.96 -6.82
CA THR A 54 -8.78 12.11 -5.42
C THR A 54 -10.31 12.21 -5.28
N ILE A 55 -10.95 13.01 -6.12
CA ILE A 55 -12.43 13.14 -6.13
C ILE A 55 -13.07 11.81 -6.49
N ILE A 56 -12.55 11.11 -7.51
CA ILE A 56 -13.03 9.77 -7.89
C ILE A 56 -12.87 8.79 -6.72
N ALA A 57 -11.70 8.75 -6.08
CA ALA A 57 -11.42 7.86 -4.95
C ALA A 57 -12.39 8.10 -3.77
N ILE A 58 -12.61 9.38 -3.43
CA ILE A 58 -13.57 9.76 -2.39
C ILE A 58 -14.99 9.37 -2.79
N THR A 59 -15.39 9.62 -4.03
CA THR A 59 -16.72 9.26 -4.53
C THR A 59 -16.93 7.74 -4.49
N LEU A 60 -15.95 6.96 -4.94
CA LEU A 60 -15.99 5.50 -4.88
C LEU A 60 -16.15 4.99 -3.44
N TYR A 61 -15.42 5.58 -2.49
CA TYR A 61 -15.56 5.24 -1.08
C TYR A 61 -17.00 5.46 -0.57
N PHE A 62 -17.65 6.55 -0.93
CA PHE A 62 -19.03 6.83 -0.48
C PHE A 62 -20.08 6.02 -1.24
N VAL A 63 -19.83 5.65 -2.50
CA VAL A 63 -20.81 4.91 -3.33
C VAL A 63 -20.70 3.40 -3.11
N HIS A 64 -19.49 2.85 -3.11
CA HIS A 64 -19.23 1.42 -2.99
C HIS A 64 -18.85 0.98 -1.57
N GLY A 65 -18.31 1.91 -0.75
CA GLY A 65 -17.77 1.58 0.57
C GLY A 65 -16.52 0.70 0.49
N LEU A 66 -16.12 0.18 1.64
CA LEU A 66 -15.06 -0.81 1.77
C LEU A 66 -15.67 -2.19 2.04
N ASN A 67 -15.08 -3.21 1.48
CA ASN A 67 -15.43 -4.60 1.78
C ASN A 67 -14.76 -5.04 3.08
N PHE A 68 -15.37 -4.71 4.22
CA PHE A 68 -14.83 -5.07 5.53
C PHE A 68 -14.73 -6.58 5.71
N GLY A 69 -13.53 -7.05 6.08
CA GLY A 69 -13.26 -8.43 6.46
C GLY A 69 -13.89 -8.81 7.81
N ILE A 70 -13.75 -10.07 8.18
CA ILE A 70 -14.27 -10.61 9.45
C ILE A 70 -13.60 -9.95 10.67
N ASP A 71 -12.39 -9.41 10.53
CA ASP A 71 -11.69 -8.70 11.60
C ASP A 71 -12.49 -7.51 12.14
N PHE A 72 -13.29 -6.88 11.27
CA PHE A 72 -14.05 -5.66 11.60
C PHE A 72 -15.57 -5.88 11.65
N ARG A 73 -16.08 -6.91 10.97
CA ARG A 73 -17.51 -7.25 10.99
C ARG A 73 -17.87 -8.37 11.96
N GLY A 74 -16.84 -9.11 12.42
CA GLY A 74 -17.08 -10.38 13.09
C GLY A 74 -17.53 -11.48 12.13
N GLY A 75 -17.68 -12.70 12.65
CA GLY A 75 -18.13 -13.83 11.88
C GLY A 75 -17.05 -14.88 11.63
N MET A 76 -17.23 -15.66 10.57
CA MET A 76 -16.37 -16.79 10.23
C MET A 76 -15.90 -16.72 8.79
N LEU A 77 -14.65 -17.09 8.57
CA LEU A 77 -14.02 -17.26 7.27
C LEU A 77 -13.54 -18.71 7.15
N LEU A 78 -14.04 -19.40 6.15
CA LEU A 78 -13.59 -20.77 5.85
C LEU A 78 -13.01 -20.79 4.44
N GLU A 79 -11.76 -21.21 4.32
CA GLU A 79 -11.13 -21.51 3.05
C GLU A 79 -11.19 -23.01 2.83
N ILE A 80 -11.92 -23.43 1.81
CA ILE A 80 -12.14 -24.83 1.49
C ILE A 80 -11.61 -25.17 0.09
N GLN A 81 -11.19 -26.43 -0.07
CA GLN A 81 -10.88 -27.00 -1.37
C GLN A 81 -11.70 -28.26 -1.58
N GLU A 82 -12.37 -28.34 -2.73
CA GLU A 82 -13.05 -29.55 -3.16
C GLU A 82 -12.03 -30.56 -3.70
N LYS A 83 -12.06 -31.79 -3.15
CA LYS A 83 -11.11 -32.87 -3.51
C LYS A 83 -11.45 -33.52 -4.85
N SER A 84 -12.71 -33.44 -5.25
CA SER A 84 -13.25 -34.15 -6.43
C SER A 84 -13.17 -33.37 -7.74
N GLY A 85 -12.69 -32.11 -7.72
CA GLY A 85 -12.59 -31.30 -8.91
C GLY A 85 -13.03 -29.84 -8.72
N PRO A 86 -13.56 -29.19 -9.75
CA PRO A 86 -14.07 -27.83 -9.65
C PRO A 86 -15.23 -27.71 -8.66
N ALA A 87 -15.20 -26.66 -7.82
CA ALA A 87 -16.25 -26.43 -6.85
C ALA A 87 -17.53 -25.90 -7.51
N ASP A 88 -18.66 -26.49 -7.20
CA ASP A 88 -19.98 -26.01 -7.62
C ASP A 88 -20.50 -24.95 -6.64
N ILE A 89 -20.25 -23.69 -6.96
CA ILE A 89 -20.66 -22.55 -6.15
C ILE A 89 -22.19 -22.47 -5.96
N ALA A 90 -22.97 -22.85 -6.97
CA ALA A 90 -24.42 -22.79 -6.89
C ALA A 90 -24.95 -23.83 -5.90
N LYS A 91 -24.41 -25.06 -5.96
CA LYS A 91 -24.71 -26.14 -5.02
C LYS A 91 -24.30 -25.75 -3.59
N LEU A 92 -23.08 -25.29 -3.41
CA LEU A 92 -22.57 -24.85 -2.10
C LEU A 92 -23.43 -23.72 -1.51
N ARG A 93 -23.85 -22.75 -2.34
CA ARG A 93 -24.72 -21.65 -1.89
C ARG A 93 -26.08 -22.14 -1.43
N THR A 94 -26.71 -23.04 -2.17
CA THR A 94 -27.99 -23.64 -1.79
C THR A 94 -27.87 -24.44 -0.49
N GLN A 95 -26.82 -25.25 -0.39
CA GLN A 95 -26.56 -26.10 0.77
C GLN A 95 -26.30 -25.29 2.03
N LEU A 96 -25.42 -24.30 1.97
CA LEU A 96 -25.09 -23.46 3.12
C LEU A 96 -26.22 -22.47 3.47
N GLY A 97 -26.94 -21.96 2.46
CA GLY A 97 -28.10 -21.10 2.67
C GLY A 97 -29.24 -21.78 3.44
N SER A 98 -29.39 -23.11 3.30
CA SER A 98 -30.39 -23.90 4.03
C SER A 98 -30.10 -24.10 5.53
N LEU A 99 -28.87 -23.76 5.98
CA LEU A 99 -28.45 -23.98 7.37
C LEU A 99 -28.92 -22.92 8.35
N GLY A 100 -29.54 -21.82 7.85
CA GLY A 100 -30.02 -20.73 8.70
C GLY A 100 -28.92 -19.93 9.37
N LEU A 101 -27.76 -19.79 8.73
CA LEU A 101 -26.57 -19.10 9.24
C LEU A 101 -26.52 -17.58 8.91
N GLY A 102 -27.64 -17.01 8.46
CA GLY A 102 -27.68 -15.61 8.03
C GLY A 102 -27.04 -15.38 6.66
N ASP A 103 -26.34 -14.28 6.50
CA ASP A 103 -25.65 -13.96 5.24
C ASP A 103 -24.43 -14.87 5.05
N VAL A 104 -24.45 -15.62 3.93
CA VAL A 104 -23.37 -16.53 3.54
C VAL A 104 -22.86 -16.10 2.17
N GLN A 105 -21.65 -15.62 2.13
CA GLN A 105 -20.99 -15.19 0.90
C GLN A 105 -19.98 -16.25 0.44
N LEU A 106 -20.03 -16.61 -0.84
CA LEU A 106 -19.11 -17.55 -1.45
C LEU A 106 -18.36 -16.89 -2.58
N GLN A 107 -17.05 -17.03 -2.57
CA GLN A 107 -16.15 -16.51 -3.60
C GLN A 107 -15.19 -17.59 -4.03
N GLN A 108 -15.13 -17.88 -5.34
CA GLN A 108 -14.11 -18.75 -5.91
C GLN A 108 -12.77 -18.02 -5.98
N PHE A 109 -11.66 -18.69 -5.65
CA PHE A 109 -10.36 -18.05 -5.66
C PHE A 109 -9.21 -19.03 -5.97
N GLY A 110 -8.14 -18.51 -6.60
CA GLY A 110 -6.86 -19.23 -6.78
C GLY A 110 -6.91 -20.54 -7.55
N GLY A 111 -8.09 -20.93 -8.02
CA GLY A 111 -8.31 -22.16 -8.79
C GLY A 111 -9.77 -22.59 -8.73
N PRO A 112 -10.22 -23.45 -9.68
CA PRO A 112 -11.63 -23.82 -9.80
C PRO A 112 -12.16 -24.64 -8.62
N SER A 113 -11.29 -25.29 -7.83
CA SER A 113 -11.67 -26.13 -6.68
C SER A 113 -11.66 -25.40 -5.35
N ASN A 114 -11.16 -24.14 -5.29
CA ASN A 114 -11.00 -23.41 -4.03
C ASN A 114 -12.13 -22.40 -3.85
N VAL A 115 -12.74 -22.42 -2.66
CA VAL A 115 -13.84 -21.51 -2.30
C VAL A 115 -13.56 -20.86 -0.94
N LEU A 116 -13.74 -19.57 -0.89
CA LEU A 116 -13.79 -18.77 0.32
C LEU A 116 -15.25 -18.62 0.74
N ILE A 117 -15.58 -19.04 1.94
CA ILE A 117 -16.91 -18.95 2.52
C ILE A 117 -16.83 -17.97 3.69
N ARG A 118 -17.62 -16.90 3.61
CA ARG A 118 -17.85 -15.98 4.72
C ARG A 118 -19.23 -16.19 5.27
N ILE A 119 -19.33 -16.27 6.58
CA ILE A 119 -20.57 -16.41 7.31
C ILE A 119 -20.65 -15.30 8.32
N ALA A 120 -21.76 -14.59 8.32
CA ALA A 120 -22.01 -13.51 9.26
C ALA A 120 -21.89 -13.98 10.72
N GLU A 121 -21.65 -13.04 11.61
CA GLU A 121 -21.64 -13.29 13.03
C GLU A 121 -22.94 -13.94 13.49
N GLN A 122 -22.82 -14.97 14.35
CA GLN A 122 -23.97 -15.69 14.88
C GLN A 122 -24.41 -15.09 16.23
N PRO A 123 -25.69 -14.81 16.43
CA PRO A 123 -26.19 -14.36 17.73
C PRO A 123 -26.01 -15.47 18.77
N GLY A 124 -25.34 -15.14 19.88
CA GLY A 124 -25.05 -16.10 20.97
C GLY A 124 -23.55 -16.26 21.28
N GLY A 125 -22.70 -15.41 20.67
CA GLY A 125 -21.27 -15.34 20.98
C GLY A 125 -20.47 -16.55 20.48
N ASP A 126 -19.33 -16.82 21.13
CA ASP A 126 -18.36 -17.81 20.66
C ASP A 126 -18.91 -19.23 20.56
N ALA A 127 -19.83 -19.61 21.48
CA ALA A 127 -20.46 -20.93 21.45
C ALA A 127 -21.36 -21.13 20.20
N ALA A 128 -22.09 -20.07 19.80
CA ALA A 128 -22.92 -20.09 18.59
C ALA A 128 -22.05 -20.13 17.33
N GLN A 129 -20.93 -19.41 17.31
CA GLN A 129 -19.95 -19.46 16.23
C GLN A 129 -19.39 -20.88 16.03
N GLN A 130 -18.98 -21.54 17.14
CA GLN A 130 -18.48 -22.92 17.08
C GLN A 130 -19.55 -23.90 16.59
N ALA A 131 -20.79 -23.74 17.05
CA ALA A 131 -21.91 -24.56 16.59
C ALA A 131 -22.19 -24.37 15.09
N ALA A 132 -22.08 -23.15 14.58
CA ALA A 132 -22.21 -22.85 13.15
C ALA A 132 -21.12 -23.52 12.32
N ILE A 133 -19.85 -23.51 12.77
CA ILE A 133 -18.76 -24.24 12.10
C ILE A 133 -19.08 -25.72 12.01
N GLN A 134 -19.56 -26.34 13.10
CA GLN A 134 -19.91 -27.76 13.12
C GLN A 134 -21.06 -28.06 12.13
N LYS A 135 -22.08 -27.19 12.06
CA LYS A 135 -23.16 -27.31 11.06
C LYS A 135 -22.61 -27.27 9.63
N VAL A 136 -21.70 -26.34 9.34
CA VAL A 136 -21.06 -26.22 8.02
C VAL A 136 -20.26 -27.48 7.72
N ARG A 137 -19.44 -27.95 8.62
CA ARG A 137 -18.62 -29.16 8.45
C ARG A 137 -19.50 -30.40 8.22
N SER A 138 -20.54 -30.56 9.00
CA SER A 138 -21.48 -31.69 8.85
C SER A 138 -22.22 -31.64 7.52
N SER A 139 -22.57 -30.44 7.05
CA SER A 139 -23.25 -30.25 5.77
C SER A 139 -22.35 -30.53 4.57
N LEU A 140 -21.11 -30.05 4.58
CA LEU A 140 -20.18 -30.18 3.47
C LEU A 140 -19.57 -31.60 3.34
N GLY A 141 -19.49 -32.36 4.45
CA GLY A 141 -19.00 -33.75 4.46
C GLY A 141 -17.50 -33.89 4.24
N GLU A 142 -17.05 -35.13 3.96
CA GLU A 142 -15.62 -35.50 3.87
C GLU A 142 -14.94 -35.14 2.53
N GLY A 143 -15.73 -34.74 1.53
CA GLY A 143 -15.24 -34.35 0.20
C GLY A 143 -14.48 -33.04 0.16
N ILE A 144 -14.47 -32.31 1.27
CA ILE A 144 -13.90 -30.96 1.41
C ILE A 144 -12.66 -30.99 2.29
N GLU A 145 -11.62 -30.31 1.85
CA GLU A 145 -10.43 -30.01 2.64
C GLU A 145 -10.53 -28.58 3.16
N TYR A 146 -10.45 -28.42 4.50
CA TYR A 146 -10.44 -27.10 5.15
C TYR A 146 -9.01 -26.61 5.28
N ARG A 147 -8.64 -25.61 4.50
CA ARG A 147 -7.30 -25.03 4.49
C ARG A 147 -7.10 -23.98 5.57
N ARG A 148 -8.18 -23.21 5.82
CA ARG A 148 -8.17 -22.12 6.80
C ARG A 148 -9.56 -22.02 7.42
N VAL A 149 -9.61 -21.86 8.72
CA VAL A 149 -10.85 -21.57 9.44
C VAL A 149 -10.52 -20.46 10.45
N GLU A 150 -11.15 -19.32 10.29
CA GLU A 150 -10.99 -18.18 11.18
C GLU A 150 -12.34 -17.80 11.75
N VAL A 151 -12.33 -17.37 13.02
CA VAL A 151 -13.52 -16.93 13.74
C VAL A 151 -13.17 -15.69 14.52
N VAL A 152 -13.95 -14.64 14.31
CA VAL A 152 -13.82 -13.40 15.06
C VAL A 152 -15.14 -13.10 15.72
N GLY A 153 -15.13 -13.08 17.06
CA GLY A 153 -16.32 -12.73 17.84
C GLY A 153 -16.60 -11.22 17.82
N PRO A 154 -17.84 -10.79 18.16
CA PRO A 154 -18.28 -9.40 18.07
C PRO A 154 -17.49 -8.44 18.93
N ARG A 155 -17.10 -8.86 20.10
CA ARG A 155 -16.29 -8.03 21.00
C ARG A 155 -14.88 -7.80 20.42
N VAL A 156 -14.27 -8.85 19.88
CA VAL A 156 -12.92 -8.78 19.31
C VAL A 156 -12.93 -7.91 18.05
N SER A 157 -13.91 -8.05 17.15
CA SER A 157 -14.00 -7.24 15.95
C SER A 157 -14.18 -5.75 16.26
N GLY A 158 -15.00 -5.41 17.25
CA GLY A 158 -15.15 -4.02 17.71
C GLY A 158 -13.88 -3.43 18.32
N GLU A 159 -13.15 -4.22 19.13
CA GLU A 159 -11.86 -3.81 19.67
C GLU A 159 -10.80 -3.64 18.57
N LEU A 160 -10.72 -4.56 17.59
CA LEU A 160 -9.79 -4.46 16.46
C LEU A 160 -10.04 -3.23 15.59
N LEU A 161 -11.30 -2.91 15.30
CA LEU A 161 -11.66 -1.72 14.56
C LEU A 161 -11.24 -0.45 15.32
N ALA A 162 -11.54 -0.38 16.61
CA ALA A 162 -11.18 0.76 17.45
C ALA A 162 -9.67 0.95 17.53
N PHE A 163 -8.92 -0.10 17.87
CA PHE A 163 -7.46 -0.04 17.99
C PHE A 163 -6.78 0.20 16.63
N GLY A 164 -7.27 -0.40 15.56
CA GLY A 164 -6.76 -0.19 14.22
C GLY A 164 -6.93 1.28 13.77
N THR A 165 -8.10 1.85 14.02
CA THR A 165 -8.38 3.27 13.71
C THR A 165 -7.52 4.21 14.55
N VAL A 166 -7.44 3.98 15.87
CA VAL A 166 -6.60 4.78 16.77
C VAL A 166 -5.13 4.66 16.36
N GLY A 167 -4.65 3.45 16.06
CA GLY A 167 -3.28 3.21 15.61
C GLY A 167 -2.94 3.98 14.33
N LEU A 168 -3.85 3.96 13.34
CA LEU A 168 -3.68 4.73 12.09
C LEU A 168 -3.63 6.24 12.37
N MET A 169 -4.53 6.75 13.20
CA MET A 169 -4.55 8.18 13.56
C MET A 169 -3.29 8.59 14.32
N LEU A 170 -2.83 7.79 15.27
CA LEU A 170 -1.58 8.05 16.00
C LEU A 170 -0.35 8.03 15.09
N ALA A 171 -0.32 7.13 14.12
CA ALA A 171 0.77 7.10 13.13
C ALA A 171 0.77 8.36 12.26
N ILE A 172 -0.40 8.81 11.78
CA ILE A 172 -0.52 10.07 11.02
C ILE A 172 -0.04 11.25 11.87
N VAL A 173 -0.49 11.36 13.10
CA VAL A 173 -0.05 12.42 14.03
C VAL A 173 1.46 12.34 14.29
N GLY A 174 1.99 11.15 14.51
CA GLY A 174 3.43 10.93 14.69
C GLY A 174 4.26 11.38 13.49
N ILE A 175 3.78 11.07 12.27
CA ILE A 175 4.41 11.53 11.02
C ILE A 175 4.35 13.06 10.91
N LEU A 176 3.23 13.69 11.23
CA LEU A 176 3.10 15.15 11.23
C LEU A 176 4.07 15.81 12.19
N ILE A 177 4.19 15.28 13.41
CA ILE A 177 5.14 15.75 14.42
C ILE A 177 6.57 15.58 13.89
N TYR A 178 6.92 14.41 13.35
CA TYR A 178 8.25 14.18 12.77
C TYR A 178 8.57 15.19 11.66
N LEU A 179 7.65 15.40 10.70
CA LEU A 179 7.83 16.35 9.61
C LEU A 179 8.00 17.78 10.11
N TRP A 180 7.24 18.17 11.12
CA TRP A 180 7.32 19.48 11.73
C TRP A 180 8.71 19.76 12.35
N PHE A 181 9.27 18.79 13.03
CA PHE A 181 10.63 18.93 13.60
C PHE A 181 11.73 18.76 12.56
N ARG A 182 11.50 17.98 11.52
CA ARG A 182 12.54 17.64 10.51
C ARG A 182 12.68 18.70 9.44
N PHE A 183 11.58 19.37 9.08
CA PHE A 183 11.51 20.28 7.94
C PHE A 183 10.89 21.64 8.31
N GLU A 184 11.15 22.64 7.46
CA GLU A 184 10.41 23.90 7.46
C GLU A 184 8.94 23.64 7.07
N TRP A 185 8.04 24.51 7.53
CA TRP A 185 6.59 24.29 7.41
C TRP A 185 6.11 24.04 5.96
N GLN A 186 6.74 24.65 4.94
CA GLN A 186 6.39 24.45 3.54
C GLN A 186 6.65 23.01 3.09
N PHE A 187 7.81 22.46 3.46
CA PHE A 187 8.18 21.09 3.18
C PHE A 187 7.28 20.10 3.94
N ALA A 188 7.02 20.40 5.22
CA ALA A 188 6.13 19.57 6.03
C ALA A 188 4.72 19.52 5.45
N LEU A 189 4.17 20.68 5.04
CA LEU A 189 2.85 20.75 4.42
C LEU A 189 2.80 20.00 3.07
N GLY A 190 3.83 20.18 2.22
CA GLY A 190 3.92 19.46 0.94
C GLY A 190 3.96 17.94 1.11
N ALA A 191 4.76 17.45 2.05
CA ALA A 191 4.83 16.01 2.36
C ALA A 191 3.52 15.48 2.97
N MET A 192 2.85 16.28 3.81
CA MET A 192 1.54 15.92 4.38
C MET A 192 0.47 15.77 3.30
N VAL A 193 0.38 16.73 2.38
CA VAL A 193 -0.59 16.67 1.26
C VAL A 193 -0.31 15.43 0.40
N ALA A 194 0.95 15.14 0.12
CA ALA A 194 1.37 13.95 -0.62
C ALA A 194 0.93 12.66 0.09
N ASN A 195 1.19 12.53 1.39
CA ASN A 195 0.80 11.35 2.17
C ASN A 195 -0.72 11.16 2.25
N VAL A 196 -1.48 12.24 2.44
CA VAL A 196 -2.95 12.17 2.44
C VAL A 196 -3.47 11.73 1.07
N HIS A 197 -2.89 12.24 -0.02
CA HIS A 197 -3.21 11.82 -1.37
C HIS A 197 -2.97 10.31 -1.58
N ASP A 198 -1.84 9.77 -1.09
CA ASP A 198 -1.51 8.35 -1.21
C ASP A 198 -2.54 7.46 -0.49
N ILE A 199 -2.92 7.84 0.74
CA ILE A 199 -3.95 7.11 1.50
C ILE A 199 -5.29 7.16 0.77
N VAL A 200 -5.72 8.34 0.33
CA VAL A 200 -7.03 8.51 -0.32
C VAL A 200 -7.11 7.69 -1.60
N LEU A 201 -6.07 7.70 -2.44
CA LEU A 201 -6.04 6.89 -3.65
C LEU A 201 -6.01 5.39 -3.34
N THR A 202 -5.26 4.98 -2.30
CA THR A 202 -5.20 3.57 -1.88
C THR A 202 -6.56 3.08 -1.35
N ILE A 203 -7.25 3.89 -0.55
CA ILE A 203 -8.62 3.58 -0.10
C ILE A 203 -9.58 3.52 -1.29
N GLY A 204 -9.46 4.44 -2.25
CA GLY A 204 -10.23 4.41 -3.49
C GLY A 204 -9.99 3.14 -4.32
N PHE A 205 -8.74 2.70 -4.41
CA PHE A 205 -8.39 1.43 -5.04
C PHE A 205 -9.04 0.24 -4.34
N MET A 206 -9.00 0.18 -3.01
CA MET A 206 -9.66 -0.88 -2.24
C MET A 206 -11.18 -0.85 -2.41
N SER A 207 -11.76 0.34 -2.51
CA SER A 207 -13.19 0.52 -2.74
C SER A 207 -13.63 0.04 -4.12
N VAL A 208 -12.86 0.30 -5.18
CA VAL A 208 -13.22 -0.14 -6.54
C VAL A 208 -12.95 -1.63 -6.78
N THR A 209 -11.87 -2.16 -6.21
CA THR A 209 -11.50 -3.58 -6.37
C THR A 209 -12.26 -4.50 -5.43
N GLN A 210 -12.90 -3.94 -4.39
CA GLN A 210 -13.58 -4.70 -3.34
C GLN A 210 -12.68 -5.77 -2.69
N ILE A 211 -11.37 -5.53 -2.67
CA ILE A 211 -10.42 -6.31 -1.89
C ILE A 211 -10.78 -6.21 -0.41
N ASP A 212 -10.61 -7.30 0.32
CA ASP A 212 -10.93 -7.34 1.74
C ASP A 212 -10.18 -6.27 2.53
N PHE A 213 -10.92 -5.43 3.25
CA PHE A 213 -10.37 -4.49 4.20
C PHE A 213 -10.34 -5.15 5.58
N ASP A 214 -9.20 -5.67 5.95
CA ASP A 214 -8.92 -6.39 7.19
C ASP A 214 -7.80 -5.70 8.00
N LEU A 215 -7.37 -6.31 9.09
CA LEU A 215 -6.29 -5.76 9.91
C LEU A 215 -4.96 -5.66 9.13
N THR A 216 -4.73 -6.57 8.17
CA THR A 216 -3.54 -6.50 7.32
C THR A 216 -3.59 -5.32 6.36
N SER A 217 -4.78 -4.87 5.98
CA SER A 217 -4.98 -3.66 5.17
C SER A 217 -4.58 -2.39 5.92
N ILE A 218 -4.88 -2.31 7.23
CA ILE A 218 -4.39 -1.21 8.07
C ILE A 218 -2.86 -1.22 8.14
N ALA A 219 -2.26 -2.40 8.32
CA ALA A 219 -0.81 -2.54 8.29
C ALA A 219 -0.21 -2.10 6.94
N ALA A 220 -0.88 -2.40 5.81
CA ALA A 220 -0.48 -1.92 4.49
C ALA A 220 -0.53 -0.39 4.41
N LEU A 221 -1.63 0.25 4.85
CA LEU A 221 -1.75 1.71 4.85
C LEU A 221 -0.64 2.39 5.68
N LEU A 222 -0.35 1.85 6.87
CA LEU A 222 0.74 2.34 7.71
C LEU A 222 2.11 2.20 7.03
N THR A 223 2.32 1.09 6.35
CA THR A 223 3.57 0.83 5.62
C THR A 223 3.70 1.74 4.39
N ILE A 224 2.61 1.98 3.65
CA ILE A 224 2.56 2.93 2.53
C ILE A 224 2.95 4.33 2.99
N LEU A 225 2.38 4.80 4.12
CA LEU A 225 2.72 6.09 4.71
C LEU A 225 4.23 6.23 4.97
N GLY A 226 4.82 5.25 5.63
CA GLY A 226 6.24 5.29 5.96
C GLY A 226 7.13 5.19 4.73
N TYR A 227 6.75 4.37 3.76
CA TYR A 227 7.52 4.14 2.54
C TYR A 227 7.49 5.34 1.59
N SER A 228 6.30 5.90 1.32
CA SER A 228 6.13 7.10 0.49
C SER A 228 6.85 8.31 1.08
N LEU A 229 6.74 8.46 2.41
CA LEU A 229 7.46 9.52 3.12
C LEU A 229 8.97 9.42 2.95
N ASN A 230 9.54 8.21 2.96
CA ASN A 230 10.99 8.01 2.82
C ASN A 230 11.52 8.57 1.50
N ASP A 231 10.81 8.34 0.38
CA ASP A 231 11.23 8.88 -0.92
C ASP A 231 11.07 10.41 -0.99
N THR A 232 9.96 10.94 -0.47
CA THR A 232 9.73 12.38 -0.35
C THR A 232 10.81 13.08 0.48
N VAL A 233 11.21 12.49 1.62
CA VAL A 233 12.28 13.02 2.48
C VAL A 233 13.62 13.08 1.73
N VAL A 234 13.97 12.06 0.97
CA VAL A 234 15.20 12.02 0.17
C VAL A 234 15.23 13.15 -0.86
N ILE A 235 14.13 13.33 -1.60
CA ILE A 235 14.00 14.42 -2.58
C ILE A 235 14.08 15.78 -1.88
N TYR A 236 13.39 15.95 -0.76
CA TYR A 236 13.39 17.21 0.01
C TYR A 236 14.74 17.55 0.61
N ASP A 237 15.46 16.59 1.14
CA ASP A 237 16.83 16.83 1.64
C ASP A 237 17.75 17.27 0.50
N ARG A 238 17.61 16.67 -0.69
CA ARG A 238 18.37 17.09 -1.86
C ARG A 238 17.97 18.48 -2.33
N ILE A 239 16.70 18.82 -2.34
CA ILE A 239 16.23 20.17 -2.64
C ILE A 239 16.86 21.18 -1.68
N ARG A 240 16.84 20.91 -0.37
CA ARG A 240 17.45 21.79 0.65
C ARG A 240 18.95 21.95 0.46
N GLU A 241 19.65 20.87 0.11
CA GLU A 241 21.08 20.93 -0.22
C GLU A 241 21.34 21.85 -1.41
N LEU A 242 20.61 21.64 -2.53
CA LEU A 242 20.79 22.47 -3.73
C LEU A 242 20.32 23.92 -3.51
N LEU A 243 19.30 24.13 -2.70
CA LEU A 243 18.88 25.46 -2.29
C LEU A 243 20.00 26.23 -1.56
N ARG A 244 20.81 25.60 -0.75
CA ARG A 244 21.97 26.21 -0.07
C ARG A 244 23.12 26.50 -1.04
N ARG A 245 23.31 25.61 -2.02
CA ARG A 245 24.43 25.66 -2.96
C ARG A 245 24.18 26.64 -4.11
N TYR A 246 22.98 26.67 -4.68
CA TYR A 246 22.64 27.44 -5.89
C TYR A 246 21.61 28.53 -5.59
N LYS A 247 22.09 29.69 -5.12
CA LYS A 247 21.20 30.80 -4.69
C LYS A 247 20.47 31.50 -5.84
N LYS A 248 20.98 31.44 -7.06
CA LYS A 248 20.44 32.15 -8.25
C LYS A 248 19.70 31.23 -9.24
N MET A 249 19.68 29.90 -8.99
CA MET A 249 19.02 28.96 -9.88
C MET A 249 17.49 29.11 -9.78
N PRO A 250 16.76 29.16 -10.90
CA PRO A 250 15.31 29.14 -10.89
C PRO A 250 14.78 27.91 -10.12
N MET A 251 13.67 28.07 -9.41
CA MET A 251 13.15 27.00 -8.55
C MET A 251 12.80 25.72 -9.34
N GLU A 252 12.25 25.89 -10.55
CA GLU A 252 11.89 24.77 -11.41
C GLU A 252 13.11 23.94 -11.82
N ASP A 253 14.20 24.60 -12.22
CA ASP A 253 15.45 23.94 -12.60
C ASP A 253 16.09 23.24 -11.41
N LEU A 254 16.02 23.87 -10.23
CA LEU A 254 16.52 23.30 -8.98
C LEU A 254 15.76 22.04 -8.59
N LEU A 255 14.42 22.04 -8.72
CA LEU A 255 13.61 20.85 -8.48
C LEU A 255 13.90 19.74 -9.47
N ASN A 256 14.00 20.08 -10.78
CA ASN A 256 14.39 19.11 -11.80
C ASN A 256 15.76 18.49 -11.48
N ALA A 257 16.76 19.29 -11.16
CA ALA A 257 18.08 18.82 -10.78
C ALA A 257 18.07 17.94 -9.52
N SER A 258 17.25 18.31 -8.52
CA SER A 258 17.10 17.54 -7.29
C SER A 258 16.53 16.15 -7.56
N ILE A 259 15.42 16.08 -8.31
CA ILE A 259 14.75 14.82 -8.65
C ILE A 259 15.68 13.96 -9.51
N ASN A 260 16.29 14.50 -10.56
CA ASN A 260 17.22 13.75 -11.42
C ASN A 260 18.38 13.15 -10.63
N SER A 261 18.95 13.89 -9.67
CA SER A 261 20.08 13.40 -8.86
C SER A 261 19.70 12.32 -7.84
N THR A 262 18.42 12.16 -7.50
CA THR A 262 17.89 11.12 -6.60
C THR A 262 17.19 9.99 -7.34
N LEU A 263 16.94 10.15 -8.65
CA LEU A 263 16.13 9.25 -9.47
C LEU A 263 16.63 7.81 -9.48
N SER A 264 17.93 7.61 -9.63
CA SER A 264 18.54 6.29 -9.63
C SER A 264 18.26 5.54 -8.33
N ARG A 265 18.37 6.22 -7.19
CA ARG A 265 18.05 5.66 -5.87
C ARG A 265 16.57 5.33 -5.75
N SER A 266 15.68 6.25 -6.11
CA SER A 266 14.23 6.04 -6.04
C SER A 266 13.81 4.86 -6.93
N ILE A 267 14.32 4.74 -8.15
CA ILE A 267 14.00 3.62 -9.04
C ILE A 267 14.50 2.30 -8.47
N ILE A 268 15.72 2.22 -7.96
CA ILE A 268 16.26 0.98 -7.38
C ILE A 268 15.44 0.55 -6.18
N THR A 269 15.06 1.47 -5.29
CA THR A 269 14.23 1.16 -4.12
C THR A 269 12.83 0.68 -4.53
N HIS A 270 12.20 1.31 -5.51
CA HIS A 270 10.88 0.87 -6.01
C HIS A 270 10.96 -0.48 -6.75
N VAL A 271 11.99 -0.72 -7.56
CA VAL A 271 12.18 -2.01 -8.23
C VAL A 271 12.37 -3.14 -7.23
N THR A 272 13.20 -2.94 -6.19
CA THR A 272 13.42 -3.97 -5.16
C THR A 272 12.15 -4.30 -4.40
N VAL A 273 11.37 -3.29 -4.01
CA VAL A 273 10.07 -3.50 -3.33
C VAL A 273 9.05 -4.13 -4.27
N THR A 274 9.00 -3.70 -5.54
CA THR A 274 8.12 -4.31 -6.55
C THR A 274 8.42 -5.80 -6.71
N LEU A 275 9.68 -6.19 -6.80
CA LEU A 275 10.09 -7.60 -6.90
C LEU A 275 9.68 -8.40 -5.66
N ALA A 276 9.89 -7.84 -4.46
CA ALA A 276 9.48 -8.48 -3.21
C ALA A 276 7.95 -8.64 -3.13
N LEU A 277 7.20 -7.59 -3.43
CA LEU A 277 5.74 -7.62 -3.43
C LEU A 277 5.19 -8.55 -4.53
N LEU A 278 5.83 -8.59 -5.71
CA LEU A 278 5.45 -9.52 -6.76
C LEU A 278 5.67 -10.98 -6.33
N ALA A 279 6.78 -11.28 -5.68
CA ALA A 279 7.03 -12.60 -5.12
C ALA A 279 5.98 -12.97 -4.05
N LEU A 280 5.62 -12.04 -3.17
CA LEU A 280 4.55 -12.24 -2.19
C LEU A 280 3.18 -12.40 -2.86
N LEU A 281 2.89 -11.67 -3.93
CA LEU A 281 1.62 -11.79 -4.66
C LEU A 281 1.48 -13.15 -5.35
N LEU A 282 2.59 -13.67 -5.91
CA LEU A 282 2.60 -14.94 -6.63
C LEU A 282 2.67 -16.17 -5.70
N PHE A 283 3.41 -16.07 -4.59
CA PHE A 283 3.75 -17.21 -3.73
C PHE A 283 3.24 -17.08 -2.29
N GLY A 284 2.80 -15.90 -1.85
CA GLY A 284 2.48 -15.60 -0.46
C GLY A 284 1.15 -16.14 0.05
N GLY A 285 0.33 -16.71 -0.84
CA GLY A 285 -0.98 -17.23 -0.47
C GLY A 285 -2.03 -16.15 -0.18
N LYS A 286 -3.23 -16.61 0.19
CA LYS A 286 -4.41 -15.73 0.31
C LYS A 286 -4.37 -14.80 1.53
N ALA A 287 -3.80 -15.27 2.62
CA ALA A 287 -3.79 -14.52 3.89
C ALA A 287 -3.15 -13.12 3.76
N ILE A 288 -2.18 -12.97 2.85
CA ILE A 288 -1.47 -11.71 2.64
C ILE A 288 -1.79 -11.06 1.29
N HIS A 289 -2.77 -11.59 0.55
CA HIS A 289 -3.10 -11.09 -0.79
C HIS A 289 -3.60 -9.65 -0.75
N SER A 290 -4.53 -9.33 0.17
CA SER A 290 -5.07 -7.97 0.34
C SER A 290 -3.96 -6.97 0.72
N PHE A 291 -3.11 -7.35 1.68
CA PHE A 291 -1.93 -6.57 2.04
C PHE A 291 -1.03 -6.30 0.83
N THR A 292 -0.65 -7.36 0.12
CA THR A 292 0.32 -7.28 -0.98
C THR A 292 -0.22 -6.48 -2.17
N ALA A 293 -1.48 -6.69 -2.55
CA ALA A 293 -2.11 -5.95 -3.65
C ALA A 293 -2.25 -4.46 -3.30
N THR A 294 -2.65 -4.14 -2.06
CA THR A 294 -2.75 -2.77 -1.56
C THR A 294 -1.39 -2.09 -1.54
N MET A 295 -0.35 -2.77 -1.05
CA MET A 295 1.03 -2.29 -1.06
C MET A 295 1.57 -2.07 -2.48
N MET A 296 1.28 -3.00 -3.40
CA MET A 296 1.70 -2.88 -4.81
C MET A 296 1.12 -1.61 -5.44
N PHE A 297 -0.15 -1.34 -5.21
CA PHE A 297 -0.79 -0.12 -5.69
C PHE A 297 -0.25 1.13 -4.98
N GLY A 298 -0.29 1.17 -3.65
CA GLY A 298 0.03 2.35 -2.86
C GLY A 298 1.50 2.76 -2.91
N VAL A 299 2.44 1.80 -2.82
CA VAL A 299 3.87 2.11 -2.84
C VAL A 299 4.37 2.29 -4.26
N VAL A 300 4.10 1.30 -5.15
CA VAL A 300 4.76 1.26 -6.46
C VAL A 300 4.15 2.27 -7.43
N LEU A 301 2.82 2.36 -7.50
CA LEU A 301 2.15 3.26 -8.44
C LEU A 301 1.96 4.64 -7.83
N VAL A 302 1.31 4.75 -6.68
CA VAL A 302 0.92 6.04 -6.11
C VAL A 302 2.12 6.75 -5.49
N GLY A 303 2.87 6.12 -4.59
CA GLY A 303 3.97 6.75 -3.86
C GLY A 303 5.09 7.28 -4.77
N THR A 304 5.45 6.52 -5.82
CA THR A 304 6.43 6.99 -6.82
C THR A 304 5.94 8.24 -7.54
N TYR A 305 4.67 8.23 -7.96
CA TYR A 305 4.06 9.37 -8.63
C TYR A 305 3.99 10.59 -7.72
N THR A 306 3.52 10.39 -6.50
CA THR A 306 3.22 11.48 -5.55
C THR A 306 4.46 12.23 -5.12
N SER A 307 5.57 11.54 -4.83
CA SER A 307 6.82 12.18 -4.41
C SER A 307 7.38 13.11 -5.48
N ILE A 308 7.31 12.72 -6.76
CA ILE A 308 7.86 13.48 -7.89
C ILE A 308 6.89 14.56 -8.37
N PHE A 309 5.61 14.20 -8.54
CA PHE A 309 4.64 15.04 -9.25
C PHE A 309 3.67 15.82 -8.36
N ILE A 310 3.66 15.56 -7.03
CA ILE A 310 2.86 16.30 -6.06
C ILE A 310 3.75 16.95 -5.02
N ALA A 311 4.54 16.18 -4.25
CA ALA A 311 5.32 16.71 -3.14
C ALA A 311 6.35 17.75 -3.60
N ALA A 312 7.18 17.46 -4.59
CA ALA A 312 8.21 18.38 -5.05
C ALA A 312 7.63 19.64 -5.71
N PRO A 313 6.68 19.58 -6.66
CA PRO A 313 6.10 20.80 -7.26
C PRO A 313 5.27 21.63 -6.27
N MET A 314 4.71 21.03 -5.21
CA MET A 314 3.98 21.76 -4.16
C MET A 314 4.83 22.88 -3.55
N LEU A 315 6.14 22.68 -3.44
CA LEU A 315 7.06 23.68 -2.89
C LEU A 315 7.08 24.98 -3.70
N ILE A 316 6.81 24.93 -5.02
CA ILE A 316 6.69 26.14 -5.83
C ILE A 316 5.46 26.95 -5.39
N TYR A 317 4.33 26.28 -5.22
CA TYR A 317 3.07 26.92 -4.80
C TYR A 317 3.12 27.42 -3.36
N LEU A 318 3.94 26.79 -2.51
CA LEU A 318 4.17 27.21 -1.13
C LEU A 318 5.23 28.33 -1.00
N GLY A 319 5.75 28.83 -2.13
CA GLY A 319 6.66 29.97 -2.16
C GLY A 319 8.09 29.66 -1.70
N VAL A 320 8.50 28.40 -1.67
CA VAL A 320 9.89 28.04 -1.39
C VAL A 320 10.80 28.66 -2.45
N GLY A 321 11.77 29.44 -2.02
CA GLY A 321 12.67 30.20 -2.93
C GLY A 321 12.24 31.65 -3.20
N ALA A 322 10.99 32.04 -3.00
CA ALA A 322 10.54 33.42 -3.18
C ALA A 322 11.18 34.37 -2.15
N THR A 323 11.41 33.93 -0.93
CA THR A 323 12.11 34.65 0.13
C THR A 323 13.55 35.00 -0.20
N ARG A 324 14.18 34.29 -1.12
CA ARG A 324 15.57 34.56 -1.54
C ARG A 324 15.73 35.79 -2.44
N HIS A 325 14.69 36.10 -3.24
CA HIS A 325 14.69 37.30 -4.07
C HIS A 325 14.37 38.57 -3.29
N GLY A 326 13.86 38.42 -2.04
CA GLY A 326 13.54 39.54 -1.15
C GLY A 326 14.73 40.06 -0.29
N GLU A 327 15.69 39.16 0.00
CA GLU A 327 16.87 39.55 0.81
C GLU A 327 17.97 40.24 -0.01
N ASP A 328 17.94 40.15 -1.33
CA ASP A 328 18.89 40.84 -2.24
C ASP A 328 18.41 42.27 -2.63
N LYS A 329 17.41 42.85 -1.97
CA LYS A 329 17.16 44.29 -2.13
C LYS A 329 18.29 45.05 -1.42
N PRO A 330 19.11 45.79 -2.18
CA PRO A 330 20.16 46.61 -1.55
C PRO A 330 19.49 47.54 -0.59
N THR A 331 19.88 47.49 0.68
CA THR A 331 19.63 48.56 1.64
C THR A 331 20.20 49.82 1.02
N LYS A 332 19.32 50.73 0.60
CA LYS A 332 19.75 52.07 0.14
C LYS A 332 20.59 52.73 1.23
N PRO A 333 21.69 53.37 0.85
CA PRO A 333 22.57 54.07 1.76
C PRO A 333 21.86 55.23 2.49
#